data_3d1703c186d927d089462be6500fa7e0
#
_entry.id   3d1703c186d927d089462be6500fa7e0
#
_cell.length_a   1.000
_cell.length_b   1.000
_cell.length_c   1.000
_cell.angle_alpha   90.00
_cell.angle_beta   90.00
_cell.angle_gamma   90.00
#
_symmetry.space_group_name_H-M   'P 1'
#
loop_
_entity.id
_entity.type
_entity.pdbx_description
1 polymer ?
#
loop_
_entity_poly.entity_id
_entity_poly.type
_entity_poly.pdbx_seq_one_letter_code
_entity_poly.pdbx_strand_id
1 'polypeptide(L)'
;MEEKINNLIEERAPWLVKKNFISVVIFNFLKKLLRFDETIYAGDYIQNLSGAEAFNWLGNQYTNNCTIEGLENIPSDGSCLLVANHPMGAADAIALYSQLYKVRNDAFFFANELFVYLLGSFHNVMAPVVWNKEKETHSATKVTIERLNTFFNDQRPGIIFPSGRLSKLTLFGLWDRDWEKTPILLAKKNNFPLIPVHVEGKNSWFFYFASYTNKQLRDVSQLNELFNKRDKHISIKIGKPVKVSELSSNNDIAIQQLRYKVESLRKKGLFKINRFIYLRKFKKIT
;
A
#
# COMPACT_ATOMS: atom_id res chain seq x y z
N MET A 1 9.21 17.10 -12.71
CA MET A 1 8.87 16.38 -11.44
C MET A 1 9.14 17.24 -10.20
N GLU A 2 10.27 17.94 -10.13
CA GLU A 2 10.67 18.75 -8.97
C GLU A 2 9.60 19.74 -8.51
N GLU A 3 8.98 20.49 -9.42
CA GLU A 3 7.89 21.42 -9.10
C GLU A 3 6.69 20.74 -8.42
N LYS A 4 6.27 19.59 -8.95
CA LYS A 4 5.15 18.82 -8.36
C LYS A 4 5.46 18.36 -6.93
N ILE A 5 6.71 17.94 -6.69
CA ILE A 5 7.15 17.51 -5.35
C ILE A 5 7.26 18.70 -4.40
N ASN A 6 7.77 19.84 -4.87
CA ASN A 6 7.84 21.07 -4.07
C ASN A 6 6.44 21.55 -3.67
N ASN A 7 5.47 21.54 -4.59
CA ASN A 7 4.08 21.88 -4.30
C ASN A 7 3.45 20.96 -3.23
N LEU A 8 3.76 19.66 -3.30
CA LEU A 8 3.32 18.71 -2.28
C LEU A 8 3.93 18.96 -0.91
N ILE A 9 5.21 19.32 -0.85
CA ILE A 9 5.87 19.67 0.41
C ILE A 9 5.27 20.95 0.97
N GLU A 10 5.00 21.94 0.14
CA GLU A 10 4.36 23.18 0.54
C GLU A 10 2.95 22.93 1.11
N GLU A 11 2.17 22.07 0.46
CA GLU A 11 0.84 21.68 0.96
C GLU A 11 0.91 20.90 2.29
N ARG A 12 1.86 19.96 2.42
CA ARG A 12 1.93 19.03 3.56
C ARG A 12 2.70 19.57 4.75
N ALA A 13 3.72 20.38 4.52
CA ALA A 13 4.61 20.95 5.53
C ALA A 13 5.02 22.38 5.19
N PRO A 14 4.08 23.34 5.15
CA PRO A 14 4.33 24.72 4.71
C PRO A 14 5.41 25.44 5.51
N TRP A 15 5.67 25.01 6.74
CA TRP A 15 6.75 25.57 7.57
C TRP A 15 8.15 25.27 7.06
N LEU A 16 8.35 24.21 6.26
CA LEU A 16 9.62 23.84 5.65
C LEU A 16 10.04 24.79 4.52
N VAL A 17 9.06 25.37 3.83
CA VAL A 17 9.32 26.27 2.67
C VAL A 17 9.33 27.75 3.06
N LYS A 18 9.19 28.06 4.35
CA LYS A 18 9.33 29.46 4.82
C LYS A 18 10.73 29.98 4.52
N LYS A 19 10.81 31.21 3.98
CA LYS A 19 12.05 31.89 3.60
C LYS A 19 12.84 32.46 4.79
N ASN A 20 12.88 31.78 5.94
CA ASN A 20 13.76 32.15 7.04
C ASN A 20 14.99 31.24 7.06
N PHE A 21 16.09 31.72 7.61
CA PHE A 21 17.38 31.02 7.64
C PHE A 21 17.26 29.60 8.22
N ILE A 22 16.53 29.45 9.32
CA ILE A 22 16.36 28.15 10.01
C ILE A 22 15.63 27.16 9.12
N SER A 23 14.51 27.57 8.51
CA SER A 23 13.72 26.70 7.60
C SER A 23 14.55 26.28 6.39
N VAL A 24 15.35 27.18 5.80
CA VAL A 24 16.23 26.87 4.67
C VAL A 24 17.28 25.82 5.06
N VAL A 25 17.93 25.98 6.20
CA VAL A 25 18.92 25.01 6.70
C VAL A 25 18.28 23.64 6.96
N ILE A 26 17.14 23.61 7.65
CA ILE A 26 16.41 22.38 7.94
C ILE A 26 15.95 21.72 6.63
N PHE A 27 15.42 22.49 5.69
CA PHE A 27 14.93 21.95 4.43
C PHE A 27 16.05 21.35 3.57
N ASN A 28 17.21 22.01 3.49
CA ASN A 28 18.37 21.49 2.77
C ASN A 28 18.91 20.20 3.41
N PHE A 29 18.94 20.14 4.74
CA PHE A 29 19.30 18.92 5.47
C PHE A 29 18.28 17.78 5.18
N LEU A 30 16.98 18.09 5.24
CA LEU A 30 15.93 17.13 4.97
C LEU A 30 15.92 16.67 3.51
N LYS A 31 16.18 17.55 2.53
CA LYS A 31 16.31 17.16 1.10
C LYS A 31 17.32 16.03 0.95
N LYS A 32 18.47 16.15 1.57
CA LYS A 32 19.51 15.10 1.52
C LYS A 32 19.11 13.84 2.28
N LEU A 33 18.56 13.98 3.49
CA LEU A 33 18.10 12.85 4.31
C LEU A 33 16.96 12.07 3.64
N LEU A 34 16.06 12.79 2.97
CA LEU A 34 14.88 12.23 2.30
C LEU A 34 15.13 11.82 0.84
N ARG A 35 16.39 11.84 0.40
CA ARG A 35 16.78 11.44 -0.97
C ARG A 35 15.96 12.13 -2.07
N PHE A 36 15.83 13.44 -1.93
CA PHE A 36 14.97 14.24 -2.79
C PHE A 36 15.38 14.14 -4.26
N ASP A 37 16.68 14.21 -4.54
CA ASP A 37 17.23 14.11 -5.89
C ASP A 37 16.91 12.74 -6.52
N GLU A 38 16.97 11.67 -5.72
CA GLU A 38 16.61 10.32 -6.17
C GLU A 38 15.10 10.20 -6.46
N THR A 39 14.27 10.90 -5.69
CA THR A 39 12.83 10.99 -5.93
C THR A 39 12.52 11.71 -7.24
N ILE A 40 13.19 12.82 -7.50
CA ILE A 40 13.04 13.58 -8.76
C ILE A 40 13.50 12.72 -9.93
N TYR A 41 14.68 12.12 -9.85
CA TYR A 41 15.22 11.25 -10.89
C TYR A 41 14.27 10.08 -11.22
N ALA A 42 13.82 9.36 -10.20
CA ALA A 42 12.88 8.27 -10.40
C ALA A 42 11.57 8.75 -11.04
N GLY A 43 11.03 9.87 -10.57
CA GLY A 43 9.80 10.45 -11.09
C GLY A 43 9.94 10.91 -12.56
N ASP A 44 11.05 11.55 -12.92
CA ASP A 44 11.33 11.97 -14.30
C ASP A 44 11.54 10.78 -15.23
N TYR A 45 12.14 9.70 -14.74
CA TYR A 45 12.32 8.49 -15.52
C TYR A 45 10.97 7.79 -15.82
N ILE A 46 10.16 7.55 -14.77
CA ILE A 46 8.94 6.75 -14.89
C ILE A 46 7.76 7.50 -15.53
N GLN A 47 7.80 8.84 -15.64
CA GLN A 47 6.71 9.62 -16.26
C GLN A 47 6.44 9.27 -17.73
N ASN A 48 7.44 8.70 -18.41
CA ASN A 48 7.37 8.30 -19.83
C ASN A 48 7.03 6.81 -20.00
N LEU A 49 6.88 6.05 -18.90
CA LEU A 49 6.53 4.65 -18.91
C LEU A 49 5.02 4.47 -18.70
N SER A 50 4.48 3.34 -19.15
CA SER A 50 3.16 2.92 -18.69
C SER A 50 3.16 2.69 -17.17
N GLY A 51 2.00 2.77 -16.53
CA GLY A 51 1.91 2.55 -15.08
C GLY A 51 2.47 1.18 -14.66
N ALA A 52 2.23 0.14 -15.44
CA ALA A 52 2.74 -1.21 -15.18
C ALA A 52 4.27 -1.29 -15.26
N GLU A 53 4.85 -0.72 -16.32
CA GLU A 53 6.31 -0.65 -16.49
C GLU A 53 6.97 0.19 -15.40
N ALA A 54 6.35 1.30 -15.01
CA ALA A 54 6.83 2.18 -13.96
C ALA A 54 6.90 1.45 -12.61
N PHE A 55 5.85 0.70 -12.23
CA PHE A 55 5.86 -0.11 -11.01
C PHE A 55 6.90 -1.22 -11.05
N ASN A 56 7.03 -1.91 -12.18
CA ASN A 56 8.03 -2.95 -12.35
C ASN A 56 9.46 -2.37 -12.25
N TRP A 57 9.71 -1.24 -12.90
CA TRP A 57 11.01 -0.57 -12.82
C TRP A 57 11.32 -0.13 -11.37
N LEU A 58 10.40 0.53 -10.69
CA LEU A 58 10.57 0.93 -9.29
C LEU A 58 10.86 -0.27 -8.39
N GLY A 59 10.16 -1.38 -8.61
CA GLY A 59 10.36 -2.62 -7.85
C GLY A 59 11.76 -3.19 -8.04
N ASN A 60 12.22 -3.27 -9.29
CA ASN A 60 13.55 -3.77 -9.62
C ASN A 60 14.68 -2.85 -9.10
N GLN A 61 14.46 -1.54 -9.03
CA GLN A 61 15.45 -0.60 -8.52
C GLN A 61 15.50 -0.53 -7.00
N TYR A 62 14.36 -0.58 -6.33
CA TYR A 62 14.27 -0.23 -4.91
C TYR A 62 13.76 -1.34 -3.99
N THR A 63 13.16 -2.39 -4.53
CA THR A 63 12.64 -3.52 -3.75
C THR A 63 13.13 -4.89 -4.26
N ASN A 64 14.30 -4.91 -4.90
CA ASN A 64 14.88 -6.10 -5.52
C ASN A 64 15.24 -7.20 -4.51
N ASN A 65 15.55 -6.85 -3.25
CA ASN A 65 15.79 -7.82 -2.17
C ASN A 65 14.45 -8.30 -1.58
N CYS A 66 13.60 -8.87 -2.45
CA CYS A 66 12.28 -9.36 -2.09
C CYS A 66 12.18 -10.86 -2.30
N THR A 67 11.76 -11.60 -1.26
CA THR A 67 11.37 -13.01 -1.37
C THR A 67 9.85 -13.11 -1.43
N ILE A 68 9.35 -13.97 -2.33
CA ILE A 68 7.93 -14.24 -2.49
C ILE A 68 7.66 -15.74 -2.38
N GLU A 69 6.61 -16.10 -1.64
CA GLU A 69 6.10 -17.46 -1.50
C GLU A 69 4.63 -17.48 -1.89
N GLY A 70 4.17 -18.50 -2.61
CA GLY A 70 2.74 -18.67 -2.96
C GLY A 70 2.28 -17.92 -4.20
N LEU A 71 3.19 -17.52 -5.10
CA LEU A 71 2.85 -16.82 -6.35
C LEU A 71 1.92 -17.67 -7.23
N GLU A 72 2.04 -18.99 -7.14
CA GLU A 72 1.19 -19.98 -7.80
C GLU A 72 -0.28 -19.95 -7.32
N ASN A 73 -0.58 -19.29 -6.21
CA ASN A 73 -1.94 -19.11 -5.71
C ASN A 73 -2.71 -18.00 -6.44
N ILE A 74 -2.04 -17.24 -7.29
CA ILE A 74 -2.69 -16.19 -8.09
C ILE A 74 -3.26 -16.82 -9.34
N PRO A 75 -4.58 -16.66 -9.63
CA PRO A 75 -5.16 -17.12 -10.87
C PRO A 75 -4.47 -16.53 -12.09
N SER A 76 -4.16 -17.36 -13.08
CA SER A 76 -3.55 -16.94 -14.36
C SER A 76 -4.47 -16.02 -15.15
N ASP A 77 -5.77 -16.15 -14.96
CA ASP A 77 -6.83 -15.41 -15.62
C ASP A 77 -7.95 -15.06 -14.62
N GLY A 78 -8.91 -14.27 -15.08
CA GLY A 78 -10.03 -13.82 -14.27
C GLY A 78 -9.67 -12.77 -13.21
N SER A 79 -10.72 -12.13 -12.69
CA SER A 79 -10.59 -11.17 -11.60
C SER A 79 -10.37 -11.87 -10.26
N CYS A 80 -9.49 -11.32 -9.47
CA CYS A 80 -9.33 -11.64 -8.04
C CYS A 80 -8.96 -10.38 -7.28
N LEU A 81 -9.03 -10.42 -5.96
CA LEU A 81 -8.62 -9.30 -5.13
C LEU A 81 -7.56 -9.76 -4.13
N LEU A 82 -6.32 -9.29 -4.32
CA LEU A 82 -5.23 -9.46 -3.37
C LEU A 82 -5.44 -8.49 -2.21
N VAL A 83 -5.55 -9.03 -1.00
CA VAL A 83 -5.84 -8.27 0.21
C VAL A 83 -4.65 -8.36 1.15
N ALA A 84 -3.96 -7.24 1.34
CA ALA A 84 -2.68 -7.19 2.04
C ALA A 84 -2.69 -6.27 3.27
N ASN A 85 -1.83 -6.58 4.27
CA ASN A 85 -1.42 -5.63 5.29
C ASN A 85 -0.51 -4.54 4.71
N HIS A 86 -0.33 -3.42 5.42
CA HIS A 86 0.31 -2.22 4.88
C HIS A 86 1.44 -1.66 5.77
N PRO A 87 2.56 -2.39 5.96
CA PRO A 87 3.63 -1.98 6.88
C PRO A 87 4.51 -0.83 6.39
N MET A 88 4.75 -0.71 5.07
CA MET A 88 5.76 0.21 4.52
C MET A 88 5.19 1.31 3.60
N GLY A 89 3.91 1.27 3.26
CA GLY A 89 3.28 2.24 2.36
C GLY A 89 3.54 1.94 0.88
N ALA A 90 3.99 2.93 0.10
CA ALA A 90 4.22 2.76 -1.34
C ALA A 90 5.16 1.58 -1.66
N ALA A 91 6.11 1.29 -0.77
CA ALA A 91 7.05 0.18 -0.96
C ALA A 91 6.35 -1.20 -0.95
N ASP A 92 5.25 -1.36 -0.19
CA ASP A 92 4.47 -2.60 -0.21
C ASP A 92 3.83 -2.83 -1.57
N ALA A 93 3.20 -1.78 -2.10
CA ALA A 93 2.54 -1.82 -3.39
C ALA A 93 3.55 -2.10 -4.51
N ILE A 94 4.67 -1.40 -4.51
CA ILE A 94 5.71 -1.53 -5.53
C ILE A 94 6.36 -2.92 -5.47
N ALA A 95 6.72 -3.41 -4.27
CA ALA A 95 7.29 -4.73 -4.09
C ALA A 95 6.32 -5.83 -4.56
N LEU A 96 5.06 -5.76 -4.14
CA LEU A 96 4.05 -6.74 -4.52
C LEU A 96 3.81 -6.72 -6.03
N TYR A 97 3.65 -5.53 -6.62
CA TYR A 97 3.38 -5.41 -8.05
C TYR A 97 4.52 -5.95 -8.91
N SER A 98 5.76 -5.62 -8.59
CA SER A 98 6.92 -6.09 -9.37
C SER A 98 7.07 -7.61 -9.37
N GLN A 99 6.62 -8.28 -8.30
CA GLN A 99 6.58 -9.73 -8.27
C GLN A 99 5.38 -10.28 -9.07
N LEU A 100 4.21 -9.63 -8.98
CA LEU A 100 3.05 -9.98 -9.79
C LEU A 100 3.28 -9.77 -11.28
N TYR A 101 4.04 -8.76 -11.66
CA TYR A 101 4.30 -8.42 -13.07
C TYR A 101 4.81 -9.60 -13.89
N LYS A 102 5.45 -10.57 -13.25
CA LYS A 102 5.97 -11.79 -13.88
C LYS A 102 4.88 -12.78 -14.32
N VAL A 103 3.71 -12.71 -13.70
CA VAL A 103 2.58 -13.64 -13.93
C VAL A 103 1.29 -12.91 -14.34
N ARG A 104 1.09 -11.69 -13.85
CA ARG A 104 -0.10 -10.84 -14.10
C ARG A 104 0.33 -9.36 -14.15
N ASN A 105 0.79 -8.92 -15.31
CA ASN A 105 1.21 -7.52 -15.55
C ASN A 105 0.06 -6.52 -15.69
N ASP A 106 -1.15 -7.01 -15.65
CA ASP A 106 -2.42 -6.28 -15.77
C ASP A 106 -3.02 -5.87 -14.41
N ALA A 107 -2.36 -6.15 -13.30
CA ALA A 107 -2.86 -5.81 -11.96
C ALA A 107 -3.13 -4.30 -11.79
N PHE A 108 -4.02 -3.96 -10.86
CA PHE A 108 -4.29 -2.57 -10.50
C PHE A 108 -4.37 -2.39 -8.98
N PHE A 109 -4.26 -1.13 -8.52
CA PHE A 109 -4.32 -0.77 -7.11
C PHE A 109 -5.53 0.08 -6.77
N PHE A 110 -5.99 -0.07 -5.53
CA PHE A 110 -6.77 0.97 -4.85
C PHE A 110 -5.79 1.93 -4.17
N ALA A 111 -5.68 3.14 -4.67
CA ALA A 111 -4.69 4.11 -4.18
C ALA A 111 -5.25 5.52 -4.07
N ASN A 112 -4.55 6.35 -3.29
CA ASN A 112 -4.89 7.77 -3.18
C ASN A 112 -4.72 8.45 -4.55
N GLU A 113 -5.68 9.29 -4.92
CA GLU A 113 -5.67 10.11 -6.14
C GLU A 113 -4.39 10.93 -6.35
N LEU A 114 -3.67 11.25 -5.25
CA LEU A 114 -2.41 11.96 -5.27
C LEU A 114 -1.34 11.27 -6.15
N PHE A 115 -1.31 9.94 -6.17
CA PHE A 115 -0.36 9.20 -7.01
C PHE A 115 -0.66 9.39 -8.50
N VAL A 116 -1.95 9.46 -8.87
CA VAL A 116 -2.37 9.76 -10.24
C VAL A 116 -2.04 11.20 -10.63
N TYR A 117 -2.15 12.14 -9.68
CA TYR A 117 -1.75 13.53 -9.89
C TYR A 117 -0.25 13.67 -10.15
N LEU A 118 0.57 12.95 -9.38
CA LEU A 118 2.03 12.98 -9.56
C LEU A 118 2.46 12.42 -10.90
N LEU A 119 1.88 11.29 -11.28
CA LEU A 119 2.26 10.51 -12.46
C LEU A 119 1.00 10.12 -13.24
N GLY A 120 0.71 10.88 -14.30
CA GLY A 120 -0.49 10.68 -15.11
C GLY A 120 -0.64 9.26 -15.67
N SER A 121 0.47 8.58 -15.99
CA SER A 121 0.46 7.19 -16.49
C SER A 121 -0.12 6.18 -15.49
N PHE A 122 -0.18 6.53 -14.20
CA PHE A 122 -0.73 5.64 -13.17
C PHE A 122 -2.26 5.47 -13.25
N HIS A 123 -2.95 6.33 -14.01
CA HIS A 123 -4.40 6.17 -14.19
C HIS A 123 -4.81 4.80 -14.75
N ASN A 124 -3.93 4.13 -15.51
CA ASN A 124 -4.21 2.80 -16.08
C ASN A 124 -4.00 1.63 -15.10
N VAL A 125 -3.40 1.88 -13.95
CA VAL A 125 -3.09 0.86 -12.95
C VAL A 125 -3.60 1.24 -11.56
N MET A 126 -4.37 2.32 -11.44
CA MET A 126 -4.93 2.76 -10.16
C MET A 126 -6.42 3.08 -10.26
N ALA A 127 -7.19 2.52 -9.34
CA ALA A 127 -8.52 3.00 -8.99
C ALA A 127 -8.37 4.05 -7.88
N PRO A 128 -8.63 5.33 -8.17
CA PRO A 128 -8.43 6.39 -7.19
C PRO A 128 -9.45 6.26 -6.06
N VAL A 129 -8.99 6.38 -4.81
CA VAL A 129 -9.83 6.38 -3.62
C VAL A 129 -9.63 7.67 -2.85
N VAL A 130 -10.70 8.33 -2.50
CA VAL A 130 -10.68 9.53 -1.66
C VAL A 130 -10.58 9.11 -0.20
N TRP A 131 -9.43 9.36 0.43
CA TRP A 131 -9.17 8.97 1.82
C TRP A 131 -9.69 9.98 2.86
N ASN A 132 -9.94 11.21 2.44
CA ASN A 132 -10.51 12.22 3.31
C ASN A 132 -12.02 12.26 3.12
N LYS A 133 -12.77 11.79 4.10
CA LYS A 133 -14.25 11.78 4.08
C LYS A 133 -14.84 13.18 3.86
N GLU A 134 -14.14 14.25 4.27
CA GLU A 134 -14.58 15.63 4.04
C GLU A 134 -14.44 16.06 2.57
N LYS A 135 -13.55 15.41 1.82
CA LYS A 135 -13.33 15.64 0.37
C LYS A 135 -14.05 14.59 -0.49
N GLU A 136 -14.72 13.63 0.13
CA GLU A 136 -15.48 12.60 -0.59
C GLU A 136 -16.72 13.24 -1.21
N THR A 137 -16.73 13.31 -2.54
CA THR A 137 -17.86 13.80 -3.32
C THR A 137 -18.51 12.65 -4.10
N HIS A 138 -19.79 12.76 -4.38
CA HIS A 138 -20.48 11.79 -5.26
C HIS A 138 -19.78 11.61 -6.60
N SER A 139 -19.21 12.70 -7.15
CA SER A 139 -18.43 12.67 -8.41
C SER A 139 -17.18 11.82 -8.27
N ALA A 140 -16.38 12.00 -7.23
CA ALA A 140 -15.16 11.22 -6.99
C ALA A 140 -15.46 9.73 -6.78
N THR A 141 -16.49 9.43 -6.00
CA THR A 141 -16.96 8.04 -5.79
C THR A 141 -17.42 7.41 -7.11
N LYS A 142 -18.13 8.14 -7.96
CA LYS A 142 -18.57 7.67 -9.27
C LYS A 142 -17.38 7.31 -10.16
N VAL A 143 -16.37 8.16 -10.26
CA VAL A 143 -15.14 7.91 -11.03
C VAL A 143 -14.43 6.64 -10.54
N THR A 144 -14.35 6.44 -9.23
CA THR A 144 -13.78 5.23 -8.64
C THR A 144 -14.55 3.98 -9.08
N ILE A 145 -15.88 4.02 -8.97
CA ILE A 145 -16.74 2.87 -9.31
C ILE A 145 -16.67 2.55 -10.81
N GLU A 146 -16.70 3.56 -11.68
CA GLU A 146 -16.60 3.38 -13.13
C GLU A 146 -15.26 2.71 -13.49
N ARG A 147 -14.17 3.16 -12.90
CA ARG A 147 -12.85 2.57 -13.14
C ARG A 147 -12.73 1.14 -12.62
N LEU A 148 -13.27 0.85 -11.44
CA LEU A 148 -13.31 -0.50 -10.90
C LEU A 148 -14.13 -1.44 -11.79
N ASN A 149 -15.27 -0.98 -12.30
CA ASN A 149 -16.07 -1.77 -13.22
C ASN A 149 -15.29 -2.08 -14.51
N THR A 150 -14.59 -1.11 -15.09
CA THR A 150 -13.70 -1.33 -16.25
C THR A 150 -12.66 -2.40 -15.94
N PHE A 151 -11.90 -2.25 -14.85
CA PHE A 151 -10.83 -3.17 -14.50
C PHE A 151 -11.33 -4.60 -14.23
N PHE A 152 -12.47 -4.75 -13.56
CA PHE A 152 -13.04 -6.07 -13.31
C PHE A 152 -13.69 -6.69 -14.55
N ASN A 153 -14.28 -5.88 -15.45
CA ASN A 153 -14.77 -6.37 -16.74
C ASN A 153 -13.61 -6.86 -17.62
N ASP A 154 -12.45 -6.22 -17.54
CA ASP A 154 -11.21 -6.66 -18.20
C ASP A 154 -10.54 -7.84 -17.47
N GLN A 155 -11.21 -8.43 -16.49
CA GLN A 155 -10.74 -9.59 -15.70
C GLN A 155 -9.38 -9.36 -14.97
N ARG A 156 -9.07 -8.13 -14.60
CA ARG A 156 -7.80 -7.75 -13.97
C ARG A 156 -7.79 -8.06 -12.46
N PRO A 157 -6.65 -8.50 -11.90
CA PRO A 157 -6.50 -8.65 -10.46
C PRO A 157 -6.33 -7.29 -9.78
N GLY A 158 -7.09 -7.06 -8.71
CA GLY A 158 -6.96 -5.86 -7.88
C GLY A 158 -6.06 -6.10 -6.66
N ILE A 159 -5.36 -5.06 -6.20
CA ILE A 159 -4.58 -5.07 -4.96
C ILE A 159 -5.14 -4.01 -4.03
N ILE A 160 -5.53 -4.41 -2.83
CA ILE A 160 -6.10 -3.52 -1.82
C ILE A 160 -5.41 -3.68 -0.46
N PHE A 161 -5.20 -2.55 0.21
CA PHE A 161 -4.75 -2.46 1.59
C PHE A 161 -5.90 -1.96 2.47
N PRO A 162 -6.70 -2.85 3.07
CA PRO A 162 -8.00 -2.47 3.66
C PRO A 162 -7.92 -1.52 4.84
N SER A 163 -6.76 -1.44 5.50
CA SER A 163 -6.53 -0.46 6.58
C SER A 163 -6.53 0.98 6.08
N GLY A 164 -6.33 1.18 4.76
CA GLY A 164 -6.21 2.49 4.13
C GLY A 164 -5.08 3.37 4.68
N ARG A 165 -4.29 2.87 5.60
CA ARG A 165 -3.20 3.59 6.29
C ARG A 165 -2.09 2.63 6.64
N LEU A 166 -0.87 3.16 6.77
CA LEU A 166 0.29 2.39 7.22
C LEU A 166 0.07 1.79 8.61
N SER A 167 0.63 0.59 8.79
CA SER A 167 0.67 -0.09 10.09
C SER A 167 1.33 0.80 11.15
N LYS A 168 0.84 0.73 12.37
CA LYS A 168 1.44 1.40 13.53
C LYS A 168 2.53 0.52 14.14
N LEU A 169 3.63 1.15 14.54
CA LEU A 169 4.60 0.50 15.42
C LEU A 169 4.01 0.47 16.84
N THR A 170 3.99 -0.72 17.43
CA THR A 170 3.55 -0.96 18.81
C THR A 170 4.67 -1.67 19.57
N LEU A 171 4.56 -1.81 20.87
CA LEU A 171 5.48 -2.60 21.70
C LEU A 171 5.62 -4.05 21.20
N PHE A 172 4.65 -4.52 20.45
CA PHE A 172 4.56 -5.90 19.97
C PHE A 172 4.81 -6.02 18.44
N GLY A 173 5.30 -4.99 17.80
CA GLY A 173 5.58 -4.95 16.37
C GLY A 173 4.61 -4.09 15.57
N LEU A 174 4.64 -4.27 14.26
CA LEU A 174 3.77 -3.54 13.34
C LEU A 174 2.38 -4.16 13.29
N TRP A 175 1.36 -3.31 13.44
CA TRP A 175 -0.03 -3.67 13.38
C TRP A 175 -0.83 -2.73 12.49
N ASP A 176 -1.60 -3.31 11.57
CA ASP A 176 -2.55 -2.55 10.78
C ASP A 176 -3.65 -1.96 11.67
N ARG A 177 -4.13 -0.81 11.25
CA ARG A 177 -5.38 -0.24 11.76
C ARG A 177 -6.54 -1.15 11.41
N ASP A 178 -7.73 -0.80 11.87
CA ASP A 178 -8.92 -1.57 11.53
C ASP A 178 -9.13 -1.62 10.01
N TRP A 179 -9.58 -2.75 9.54
CA TRP A 179 -9.79 -3.01 8.12
C TRP A 179 -11.20 -2.65 7.71
N GLU A 180 -11.31 -1.94 6.60
CA GLU A 180 -12.59 -1.63 5.96
C GLU A 180 -13.16 -2.85 5.24
N LYS A 181 -14.50 -2.91 5.15
CA LYS A 181 -15.24 -4.05 4.56
C LYS A 181 -15.18 -4.10 3.02
N THR A 182 -14.62 -3.09 2.39
CA THR A 182 -14.58 -2.93 0.92
C THR A 182 -14.17 -4.21 0.18
N PRO A 183 -13.14 -4.97 0.58
CA PRO A 183 -12.80 -6.22 -0.10
C PRO A 183 -13.93 -7.24 -0.11
N ILE A 184 -14.63 -7.38 1.01
CA ILE A 184 -15.74 -8.34 1.15
C ILE A 184 -16.92 -7.93 0.26
N LEU A 185 -17.26 -6.63 0.26
CA LEU A 185 -18.37 -6.10 -0.55
C LEU A 185 -18.11 -6.26 -2.04
N LEU A 186 -16.88 -5.96 -2.49
CA LEU A 186 -16.49 -6.11 -3.89
C LEU A 186 -16.51 -7.57 -4.32
N ALA A 187 -15.96 -8.46 -3.50
CA ALA A 187 -15.95 -9.88 -3.81
C ALA A 187 -17.35 -10.50 -3.84
N LYS A 188 -18.26 -10.09 -2.95
CA LYS A 188 -19.68 -10.50 -2.98
C LYS A 188 -20.38 -10.01 -4.23
N LYS A 189 -20.16 -8.75 -4.60
CA LYS A 189 -20.81 -8.15 -5.79
C LYS A 189 -20.38 -8.81 -7.10
N ASN A 190 -19.10 -9.13 -7.23
CA ASN A 190 -18.51 -9.56 -8.50
C ASN A 190 -18.16 -11.07 -8.52
N ASN A 191 -18.44 -11.80 -7.44
CA ASN A 191 -18.18 -13.24 -7.29
C ASN A 191 -16.76 -13.69 -7.62
N PHE A 192 -15.73 -12.91 -7.24
CA PHE A 192 -14.33 -13.28 -7.41
C PHE A 192 -13.66 -13.69 -6.09
N PRO A 193 -12.58 -14.49 -6.14
CA PRO A 193 -11.86 -14.91 -4.95
C PRO A 193 -11.04 -13.79 -4.33
N LEU A 194 -10.88 -13.89 -2.99
CA LEU A 194 -9.99 -13.05 -2.21
C LEU A 194 -8.67 -13.79 -1.98
N ILE A 195 -7.55 -13.16 -2.27
CA ILE A 195 -6.21 -13.72 -2.08
C ILE A 195 -5.56 -13.05 -0.87
N PRO A 196 -5.40 -13.71 0.27
CA PRO A 196 -4.74 -13.14 1.42
C PRO A 196 -3.24 -13.00 1.15
N VAL A 197 -2.69 -11.80 1.38
CA VAL A 197 -1.26 -11.50 1.18
C VAL A 197 -0.69 -10.91 2.45
N HIS A 198 0.43 -11.43 2.92
CA HIS A 198 1.17 -10.85 4.03
C HIS A 198 2.48 -10.28 3.55
N VAL A 199 2.69 -8.98 3.78
CA VAL A 199 3.93 -8.27 3.52
C VAL A 199 4.66 -8.06 4.84
N GLU A 200 5.92 -8.50 4.89
CA GLU A 200 6.81 -8.31 6.03
C GLU A 200 7.95 -7.37 5.64
N GLY A 201 8.04 -6.24 6.32
CA GLY A 201 9.04 -5.20 6.14
C GLY A 201 8.86 -4.10 7.16
N LYS A 202 9.80 -3.13 7.17
CA LYS A 202 9.78 -2.01 8.12
C LYS A 202 10.22 -0.72 7.45
N ASN A 203 9.66 0.37 7.91
CA ASN A 203 10.15 1.70 7.60
C ASN A 203 11.38 2.05 8.45
N SER A 204 12.01 3.19 8.18
CA SER A 204 13.14 3.67 8.96
C SER A 204 12.72 4.05 10.40
N TRP A 205 13.68 4.05 11.32
CA TRP A 205 13.43 4.57 12.65
C TRP A 205 13.01 6.04 12.63
N PHE A 206 13.54 6.82 11.66
CA PHE A 206 13.19 8.22 11.46
C PHE A 206 11.71 8.39 11.11
N PHE A 207 11.16 7.54 10.23
CA PHE A 207 9.73 7.53 9.92
C PHE A 207 8.88 7.28 11.16
N TYR A 208 9.26 6.30 12.00
CA TYR A 208 8.51 6.01 13.22
C TYR A 208 8.64 7.14 14.25
N PHE A 209 9.82 7.71 14.43
CA PHE A 209 10.03 8.88 15.28
C PHE A 209 9.16 10.06 14.82
N ALA A 210 9.18 10.39 13.54
CA ALA A 210 8.33 11.42 12.95
C ALA A 210 6.83 11.13 13.15
N SER A 211 6.44 9.85 13.05
CA SER A 211 5.05 9.44 13.25
C SER A 211 4.51 9.71 14.66
N TYR A 212 5.38 9.76 15.66
CA TYR A 212 5.02 10.08 17.05
C TYR A 212 5.14 11.55 17.38
N THR A 213 6.01 12.29 16.70
CA THR A 213 6.33 13.68 17.04
C THR A 213 5.63 14.71 16.17
N ASN A 214 5.63 14.51 14.85
CA ASN A 214 5.10 15.49 13.90
C ASN A 214 4.52 14.82 12.66
N LYS A 215 3.19 14.95 12.49
CA LYS A 215 2.46 14.37 11.36
C LYS A 215 2.99 14.85 10.00
N GLN A 216 3.31 16.14 9.87
CA GLN A 216 3.79 16.71 8.61
C GLN A 216 5.18 16.16 8.25
N LEU A 217 6.08 16.05 9.24
CA LEU A 217 7.40 15.45 9.05
C LEU A 217 7.29 13.97 8.66
N ARG A 218 6.36 13.22 9.28
CA ARG A 218 6.06 11.85 8.88
C ARG A 218 5.60 11.78 7.42
N ASP A 219 4.68 12.67 7.01
CA ASP A 219 4.11 12.64 5.67
C ASP A 219 5.18 12.93 4.61
N VAL A 220 6.09 13.86 4.88
CA VAL A 220 7.24 14.13 4.01
C VAL A 220 8.27 12.99 4.03
N SER A 221 8.48 12.35 5.20
CA SER A 221 9.43 11.23 5.31
C SER A 221 9.02 9.99 4.52
N GLN A 222 7.75 9.86 4.15
CA GLN A 222 7.29 8.76 3.29
C GLN A 222 7.98 8.72 1.92
N LEU A 223 8.42 9.86 1.40
CA LEU A 223 9.18 9.94 0.14
C LEU A 223 10.45 9.08 0.20
N ASN A 224 11.16 9.12 1.32
CA ASN A 224 12.39 8.34 1.51
C ASN A 224 12.13 6.83 1.69
N GLU A 225 10.93 6.45 2.15
CA GLU A 225 10.70 5.08 2.58
C GLU A 225 10.70 4.05 1.44
N LEU A 226 10.48 4.46 0.21
CA LEU A 226 10.71 3.60 -0.95
C LEU A 226 12.21 3.41 -1.20
N PHE A 227 12.95 4.51 -1.28
CA PHE A 227 14.35 4.52 -1.71
C PHE A 227 15.29 3.84 -0.72
N ASN A 228 14.93 3.81 0.56
CA ASN A 228 15.72 3.14 1.60
C ASN A 228 15.48 1.62 1.68
N LYS A 229 14.68 1.04 0.76
CA LYS A 229 14.40 -0.42 0.76
C LYS A 229 15.39 -1.22 -0.09
N ARG A 230 16.21 -0.59 -0.91
CA ARG A 230 17.14 -1.27 -1.83
C ARG A 230 17.95 -2.38 -1.15
N ASP A 231 18.45 -2.12 0.07
CA ASP A 231 19.28 -3.07 0.82
C ASP A 231 18.51 -3.76 1.95
N LYS A 232 17.19 -3.64 1.97
CA LYS A 232 16.35 -4.22 3.03
C LYS A 232 15.55 -5.38 2.50
N HIS A 233 15.61 -6.47 3.23
CA HIS A 233 14.83 -7.65 2.88
C HIS A 233 13.34 -7.41 3.10
N ILE A 234 12.56 -7.69 2.06
CA ILE A 234 11.09 -7.71 2.07
C ILE A 234 10.65 -9.14 1.86
N SER A 235 9.73 -9.63 2.65
CA SER A 235 9.14 -10.96 2.46
C SER A 235 7.66 -10.84 2.18
N ILE A 236 7.21 -11.45 1.08
CA ILE A 236 5.80 -11.49 0.67
C ILE A 236 5.32 -12.93 0.69
N LYS A 237 4.19 -13.18 1.33
CA LYS A 237 3.53 -14.48 1.33
C LYS A 237 2.12 -14.37 0.83
N ILE A 238 1.80 -15.17 -0.17
CA ILE A 238 0.49 -15.22 -0.82
C ILE A 238 -0.19 -16.53 -0.40
N GLY A 239 -1.31 -16.41 0.26
CA GLY A 239 -2.12 -17.54 0.70
C GLY A 239 -3.02 -18.07 -0.40
N LYS A 240 -3.66 -19.21 -0.12
CA LYS A 240 -4.63 -19.81 -1.05
C LYS A 240 -5.85 -18.90 -1.25
N PRO A 241 -6.43 -18.89 -2.45
CA PRO A 241 -7.68 -18.18 -2.72
C PRO A 241 -8.78 -18.56 -1.72
N VAL A 242 -9.54 -17.57 -1.30
CA VAL A 242 -10.67 -17.71 -0.38
C VAL A 242 -11.94 -17.28 -1.10
N LYS A 243 -12.89 -18.19 -1.24
CA LYS A 243 -14.22 -17.85 -1.77
C LYS A 243 -15.00 -17.08 -0.69
N VAL A 244 -15.80 -16.12 -1.11
CA VAL A 244 -16.62 -15.34 -0.17
C VAL A 244 -17.62 -16.22 0.59
N SER A 245 -18.07 -17.31 -0.01
CA SER A 245 -18.94 -18.31 0.63
C SER A 245 -18.30 -19.06 1.79
N GLU A 246 -16.96 -19.05 1.90
CA GLU A 246 -16.22 -19.64 3.01
C GLU A 246 -16.10 -18.68 4.22
N LEU A 247 -16.54 -17.45 4.05
CA LEU A 247 -16.53 -16.42 5.10
C LEU A 247 -17.94 -16.20 5.64
N SER A 248 -18.04 -15.60 6.81
CA SER A 248 -19.31 -15.24 7.44
C SER A 248 -20.18 -14.39 6.51
N SER A 249 -21.49 -14.59 6.56
CA SER A 249 -22.46 -13.71 5.92
C SER A 249 -22.43 -12.29 6.46
N ASN A 250 -22.07 -12.11 7.73
CA ASN A 250 -21.84 -10.81 8.35
C ASN A 250 -20.50 -10.23 7.87
N ASN A 251 -20.54 -9.05 7.24
CA ASN A 251 -19.36 -8.42 6.64
C ASN A 251 -18.30 -7.99 7.67
N ASP A 252 -18.69 -7.66 8.90
CA ASP A 252 -17.76 -7.29 9.98
C ASP A 252 -16.96 -8.53 10.46
N ILE A 253 -17.62 -9.66 10.53
CA ILE A 253 -16.97 -10.93 10.86
C ILE A 253 -16.12 -11.41 9.68
N ALA A 254 -16.64 -11.34 8.46
CA ALA A 254 -15.95 -11.77 7.26
C ALA A 254 -14.61 -11.05 7.05
N ILE A 255 -14.56 -9.71 7.23
CA ILE A 255 -13.31 -8.96 7.10
C ILE A 255 -12.29 -9.33 8.20
N GLN A 256 -12.75 -9.65 9.40
CA GLN A 256 -11.87 -10.12 10.47
C GLN A 256 -11.33 -11.53 10.20
N GLN A 257 -12.15 -12.42 9.66
CA GLN A 257 -11.72 -13.76 9.23
C GLN A 257 -10.65 -13.66 8.12
N LEU A 258 -10.86 -12.76 7.14
CA LEU A 258 -9.88 -12.51 6.08
C LEU A 258 -8.57 -11.94 6.63
N ARG A 259 -8.66 -10.95 7.52
CA ARG A 259 -7.50 -10.39 8.21
C ARG A 259 -6.73 -11.47 8.98
N TYR A 260 -7.43 -12.35 9.67
CA TYR A 260 -6.81 -13.48 10.35
C TYR A 260 -6.04 -14.39 9.39
N LYS A 261 -6.60 -14.68 8.20
CA LYS A 261 -5.92 -15.47 7.17
C LYS A 261 -4.63 -14.78 6.72
N VAL A 262 -4.63 -13.46 6.49
CA VAL A 262 -3.44 -12.68 6.16
C VAL A 262 -2.38 -12.74 7.28
N GLU A 263 -2.76 -12.47 8.52
CA GLU A 263 -1.84 -12.51 9.67
C GLU A 263 -1.29 -13.92 9.95
N SER A 264 -2.03 -14.97 9.59
CA SER A 264 -1.60 -16.35 9.75
C SER A 264 -0.41 -16.73 8.83
N LEU A 265 -0.21 -16.01 7.73
CA LEU A 265 0.91 -16.18 6.80
C LEU A 265 2.25 -15.66 7.38
N ARG A 266 2.20 -14.84 8.43
CA ARG A 266 3.38 -14.29 9.09
C ARG A 266 4.30 -15.41 9.58
N LYS A 267 5.62 -15.28 9.39
CA LYS A 267 6.60 -16.22 9.97
C LYS A 267 6.46 -16.27 11.50
N LYS A 268 6.50 -17.47 12.07
CA LYS A 268 6.47 -17.68 13.51
C LYS A 268 7.77 -17.16 14.11
N GLY A 269 7.84 -15.90 14.52
CA GLY A 269 8.96 -15.31 15.25
C GLY A 269 8.72 -15.32 16.77
N LEU A 270 9.67 -14.83 17.56
CA LEU A 270 9.72 -14.78 19.04
C LEU A 270 8.49 -14.17 19.74
N PHE A 271 7.56 -13.54 19.00
CA PHE A 271 6.37 -12.88 19.55
C PHE A 271 5.11 -13.78 19.49
N LYS A 272 5.19 -14.99 20.04
CA LYS A 272 4.02 -15.87 20.21
C LYS A 272 2.88 -15.26 21.05
N ILE A 273 3.19 -14.34 21.96
CA ILE A 273 2.25 -13.75 22.92
C ILE A 273 1.17 -12.94 22.22
N ASN A 274 1.53 -12.14 21.21
CA ASN A 274 0.57 -11.32 20.48
C ASN A 274 -0.40 -12.10 19.62
N ARG A 275 0.09 -13.15 18.96
CA ARG A 275 -0.76 -14.05 18.20
C ARG A 275 -1.83 -14.65 19.10
N PHE A 276 -1.47 -15.00 20.34
CA PHE A 276 -2.39 -15.60 21.31
C PHE A 276 -3.46 -14.60 21.78
N ILE A 277 -3.09 -13.35 22.08
CA ILE A 277 -4.02 -12.29 22.51
C ILE A 277 -4.94 -11.88 21.35
N TYR A 278 -4.38 -11.72 20.16
CA TYR A 278 -5.14 -11.40 18.95
C TYR A 278 -6.09 -12.54 18.58
N LEU A 279 -5.62 -13.78 18.57
CA LEU A 279 -6.42 -14.98 18.33
C LEU A 279 -7.52 -15.19 19.38
N ARG A 280 -7.27 -14.83 20.64
CA ARG A 280 -8.28 -14.91 21.71
C ARG A 280 -9.40 -13.88 21.54
N LYS A 281 -9.06 -12.68 21.01
CA LYS A 281 -10.04 -11.67 20.65
C LYS A 281 -10.92 -12.12 19.48
N PHE A 282 -10.38 -12.91 18.55
CA PHE A 282 -11.08 -13.43 17.37
C PHE A 282 -11.73 -14.81 17.60
N LYS A 283 -11.20 -15.67 18.49
CA LYS A 283 -11.87 -16.91 18.89
C LYS A 283 -13.23 -16.69 19.56
N LYS A 284 -13.50 -15.47 20.02
CA LYS A 284 -14.84 -15.09 20.52
C LYS A 284 -15.80 -14.66 19.40
N ILE A 285 -15.36 -14.64 18.14
CA ILE A 285 -16.12 -14.17 16.96
C ILE A 285 -16.36 -15.34 15.99
N THR A 286 -15.69 -16.46 16.17
CA THR A 286 -15.95 -17.75 15.52
C THR A 286 -16.73 -18.67 16.43
#